data_e892237b3d605f7322c82a7699fbe2d1
#
_entry.id   e892237b3d605f7322c82a7699fbe2d1
#
_cell.length_a   1.000
_cell.length_b   1.000
_cell.length_c   1.000
_cell.angle_alpha   90.00
_cell.angle_beta   90.00
_cell.angle_gamma   90.00
#
_symmetry.space_group_name_H-M   'P 1'
#
loop_
_entity.id
_entity.type
_entity.pdbx_description
1 polymer ?
#
loop_
_entity_poly.entity_id
_entity_poly.type
_entity_poly.pdbx_seq_one_letter_code
_entity_poly.pdbx_strand_id
1 'polypeptide(L)'
;MCQSLPPMKKISLFCMLGLLLGVSCSKEKVKPPAMTDDTVAVFGDDAFGAFCLRTYDRNGDGVLTVGEIKNVVSLDFDDKDIRSLDGIEYFTGLQSLYCNQSAGGNLVRLDVSRNAELRTLCCAGNKLEELVVDGLRNLSRVDCAANNLEKLDLQNLPVLTFLLCRNNRLCNLDFSETPGLKSIDCANNGISALDVRPCGDITMIWCEGNAGMRISLDWRQAPGIFGDDDVVLEVAGDENLVFADAAVAGGVVQRGVLRDDLHAAVLLHMVLSLQRGGV
;
A
#
# COMPACT_ATOMS: atom_id res chain seq x y z
N MET A 1 58.89 -25.82 -0.76
CA MET A 1 57.95 -26.06 -1.86
C MET A 1 56.74 -25.22 -1.60
N CYS A 2 56.70 -24.01 -2.16
CA CYS A 2 55.56 -23.10 -2.11
C CYS A 2 54.58 -23.47 -3.21
N GLN A 3 53.38 -23.90 -2.87
CA GLN A 3 52.29 -24.01 -3.84
C GLN A 3 51.50 -22.70 -3.85
N SER A 4 51.48 -22.08 -5.02
CA SER A 4 50.82 -20.84 -5.36
C SER A 4 49.31 -21.02 -5.45
N LEU A 5 48.56 -20.13 -4.77
CA LEU A 5 47.12 -19.94 -4.91
C LEU A 5 46.76 -19.36 -6.31
N PRO A 6 45.64 -19.75 -6.90
CA PRO A 6 45.20 -19.20 -8.18
C PRO A 6 44.66 -17.77 -8.01
N PRO A 7 44.73 -16.92 -9.06
CA PRO A 7 44.39 -15.51 -8.99
C PRO A 7 42.87 -15.29 -8.93
N MET A 8 42.47 -14.47 -7.96
CA MET A 8 41.11 -13.92 -7.88
C MET A 8 40.80 -13.12 -9.15
N LYS A 9 39.71 -13.47 -9.83
CA LYS A 9 39.20 -12.70 -10.97
C LYS A 9 38.75 -11.31 -10.49
N LYS A 10 39.37 -10.29 -11.09
CA LYS A 10 39.06 -8.87 -10.89
C LYS A 10 37.61 -8.60 -11.27
N ILE A 11 36.79 -8.19 -10.30
CA ILE A 11 35.49 -7.58 -10.57
C ILE A 11 35.77 -6.21 -11.15
N SER A 12 35.27 -5.97 -12.36
CA SER A 12 35.48 -4.81 -13.18
C SER A 12 34.94 -3.54 -12.52
N LEU A 13 35.84 -2.61 -12.29
CA LEU A 13 35.61 -1.21 -11.95
C LEU A 13 35.01 -0.50 -13.17
N PHE A 14 33.70 -0.47 -13.28
CA PHE A 14 32.95 0.31 -14.28
C PHE A 14 31.83 1.13 -13.63
N CYS A 15 32.21 1.99 -12.72
CA CYS A 15 31.31 3.01 -12.16
C CYS A 15 32.09 4.25 -11.70
N MET A 16 32.86 4.87 -12.60
CA MET A 16 33.33 6.24 -12.42
C MET A 16 33.81 6.79 -13.76
N LEU A 17 32.90 7.27 -14.58
CA LEU A 17 33.09 8.43 -15.47
C LEU A 17 31.75 8.77 -16.14
N GLY A 18 31.06 9.78 -15.67
CA GLY A 18 29.79 10.24 -16.25
C GLY A 18 29.19 11.43 -15.55
N LEU A 19 30.04 12.37 -15.12
CA LEU A 19 29.61 13.72 -14.78
C LEU A 19 29.84 14.62 -15.98
N LEU A 20 28.77 15.36 -16.38
CA LEU A 20 28.73 16.41 -17.40
C LEU A 20 28.24 15.94 -18.79
N LEU A 21 26.92 15.76 -18.86
CA LEU A 21 26.07 16.24 -19.95
C LEU A 21 24.62 16.00 -19.47
N GLY A 22 23.81 17.05 -19.33
CA GLY A 22 22.40 17.00 -18.90
C GLY A 22 21.54 16.28 -19.95
N VAL A 23 21.57 14.96 -19.89
CA VAL A 23 20.60 14.09 -20.55
C VAL A 23 19.59 13.70 -19.49
N SER A 24 18.36 14.19 -19.64
CA SER A 24 17.18 13.67 -18.96
C SER A 24 17.14 12.16 -19.18
N CYS A 25 17.67 11.40 -18.26
CA CYS A 25 17.61 9.94 -18.28
C CYS A 25 16.20 9.57 -17.82
N SER A 26 15.28 9.43 -18.77
CA SER A 26 14.11 8.61 -18.57
C SER A 26 14.66 7.23 -18.17
N LYS A 27 14.46 6.85 -16.91
CA LYS A 27 14.77 5.48 -16.43
C LYS A 27 13.82 4.54 -17.18
N GLU A 28 14.20 4.10 -18.38
CA GLU A 28 13.61 2.92 -18.95
C GLU A 28 13.79 1.81 -17.91
N LYS A 29 12.68 1.38 -17.30
CA LYS A 29 12.67 0.19 -16.44
C LYS A 29 13.08 -0.98 -17.35
N VAL A 30 14.35 -1.38 -17.29
CA VAL A 30 14.82 -2.57 -18.00
C VAL A 30 13.95 -3.72 -17.55
N LYS A 31 13.16 -4.27 -18.50
CA LYS A 31 12.32 -5.42 -18.19
C LYS A 31 13.23 -6.56 -17.71
N PRO A 32 13.04 -7.05 -16.50
CA PRO A 32 13.89 -8.13 -15.99
C PRO A 32 13.73 -9.37 -16.89
N PRO A 33 14.76 -10.24 -16.96
CA PRO A 33 14.70 -11.46 -17.76
C PRO A 33 13.47 -12.28 -17.36
N ALA A 34 12.85 -12.94 -18.34
CA ALA A 34 11.72 -13.83 -18.09
C ALA A 34 12.19 -15.00 -17.21
N MET A 35 11.46 -15.25 -16.12
CA MET A 35 11.71 -16.43 -15.29
C MET A 35 11.19 -17.67 -16.01
N THR A 36 12.00 -18.73 -16.02
CA THR A 36 11.62 -20.06 -16.52
C THR A 36 11.44 -21.00 -15.33
N ASP A 37 10.85 -22.17 -15.58
CA ASP A 37 10.66 -23.18 -14.52
C ASP A 37 11.99 -23.63 -13.89
N ASP A 38 13.08 -23.63 -14.66
CA ASP A 38 14.42 -24.01 -14.19
C ASP A 38 15.17 -22.85 -13.49
N THR A 39 14.56 -21.66 -13.39
CA THR A 39 15.17 -20.53 -12.69
C THR A 39 15.29 -20.87 -11.21
N VAL A 40 16.51 -20.83 -10.68
CA VAL A 40 16.78 -21.05 -9.25
C VAL A 40 16.35 -19.80 -8.46
N ALA A 41 15.53 -20.00 -7.44
CA ALA A 41 15.13 -18.95 -6.53
C ALA A 41 16.25 -18.64 -5.54
N VAL A 42 16.51 -17.36 -5.32
CA VAL A 42 17.50 -16.86 -4.36
C VAL A 42 16.78 -15.95 -3.36
N PHE A 43 17.01 -16.17 -2.08
CA PHE A 43 16.34 -15.46 -1.01
C PHE A 43 17.33 -14.57 -0.26
N GLY A 44 16.89 -13.36 0.10
CA GLY A 44 17.70 -12.39 0.84
C GLY A 44 17.77 -12.64 2.34
N ASP A 45 16.93 -13.56 2.86
CA ASP A 45 16.87 -13.89 4.28
C ASP A 45 16.97 -15.41 4.46
N ASP A 46 17.87 -15.85 5.35
CA ASP A 46 18.12 -17.28 5.58
C ASP A 46 16.91 -18.00 6.17
N ALA A 47 16.12 -17.33 7.03
CA ALA A 47 14.93 -17.93 7.63
C ALA A 47 13.81 -18.08 6.59
N PHE A 48 13.66 -17.09 5.71
CA PHE A 48 12.75 -17.15 4.56
C PHE A 48 13.14 -18.26 3.60
N GLY A 49 14.42 -18.30 3.18
CA GLY A 49 14.94 -19.35 2.28
C GLY A 49 14.79 -20.75 2.88
N ALA A 50 15.14 -20.93 4.15
CA ALA A 50 15.00 -22.22 4.84
C ALA A 50 13.54 -22.66 4.96
N PHE A 51 12.62 -21.72 5.21
CA PHE A 51 11.19 -22.02 5.21
C PHE A 51 10.75 -22.51 3.82
N CYS A 52 11.13 -21.80 2.76
CA CYS A 52 10.75 -22.13 1.39
C CYS A 52 11.29 -23.48 0.97
N LEU A 53 12.57 -23.75 1.18
CA LEU A 53 13.18 -25.07 0.90
C LEU A 53 12.44 -26.19 1.65
N ARG A 54 12.26 -26.07 2.95
CA ARG A 54 11.59 -27.10 3.74
C ARG A 54 10.16 -27.37 3.28
N THR A 55 9.48 -26.36 2.72
CA THR A 55 8.04 -26.43 2.40
C THR A 55 7.80 -26.84 0.95
N TYR A 56 8.65 -26.41 0.02
CA TYR A 56 8.36 -26.48 -1.41
C TYR A 56 9.40 -27.23 -2.25
N ASP A 57 10.57 -27.56 -1.72
CA ASP A 57 11.54 -28.46 -2.38
C ASP A 57 10.96 -29.88 -2.43
N ARG A 58 10.31 -30.19 -3.55
CA ARG A 58 9.57 -31.46 -3.72
C ARG A 58 10.46 -32.60 -4.14
N ASN A 59 11.53 -32.29 -4.85
CA ASN A 59 12.45 -33.30 -5.37
C ASN A 59 13.58 -33.65 -4.37
N GLY A 60 13.75 -32.80 -3.32
CA GLY A 60 14.71 -33.00 -2.24
C GLY A 60 16.16 -32.77 -2.65
N ASP A 61 16.40 -31.99 -3.72
CA ASP A 61 17.78 -31.75 -4.22
C ASP A 61 18.47 -30.57 -3.50
N GLY A 62 17.76 -29.87 -2.61
CA GLY A 62 18.27 -28.74 -1.83
C GLY A 62 18.32 -27.44 -2.62
N VAL A 63 17.73 -27.40 -3.81
CA VAL A 63 17.61 -26.22 -4.67
C VAL A 63 16.13 -25.94 -4.94
N LEU A 64 15.71 -24.70 -4.77
CA LEU A 64 14.33 -24.34 -5.06
C LEU A 64 14.25 -23.65 -6.41
N THR A 65 13.42 -24.19 -7.30
CA THR A 65 13.19 -23.64 -8.63
C THR A 65 11.85 -22.92 -8.74
N VAL A 66 11.72 -22.01 -9.70
CA VAL A 66 10.43 -21.34 -9.99
C VAL A 66 9.36 -22.36 -10.34
N GLY A 67 9.71 -23.45 -11.03
CA GLY A 67 8.80 -24.54 -11.38
C GLY A 67 8.10 -25.15 -10.17
N GLU A 68 8.79 -25.24 -9.02
CA GLU A 68 8.25 -25.78 -7.78
C GLU A 68 7.33 -24.81 -7.03
N ILE A 69 7.56 -23.48 -7.16
CA ILE A 69 6.87 -22.46 -6.36
C ILE A 69 5.91 -21.56 -7.15
N LYS A 70 5.95 -21.56 -8.47
CA LYS A 70 5.10 -20.69 -9.33
C LYS A 70 3.60 -20.86 -9.10
N ASN A 71 3.16 -22.02 -8.60
CA ASN A 71 1.74 -22.31 -8.32
C ASN A 71 1.35 -22.07 -6.86
N VAL A 72 2.26 -21.55 -6.03
CA VAL A 72 1.94 -21.17 -4.65
C VAL A 72 1.08 -19.90 -4.70
N VAL A 73 -0.13 -19.99 -4.15
CA VAL A 73 -1.13 -18.92 -4.19
C VAL A 73 -1.19 -18.10 -2.90
N SER A 74 -0.70 -18.65 -1.79
CA SER A 74 -0.72 -17.98 -0.49
C SER A 74 0.53 -18.28 0.31
N LEU A 75 1.07 -17.23 0.91
CA LEU A 75 2.17 -17.32 1.88
C LEU A 75 1.75 -16.62 3.17
N ASP A 76 2.04 -17.28 4.30
CA ASP A 76 1.75 -16.79 5.63
C ASP A 76 3.03 -16.79 6.48
N PHE A 77 3.48 -15.56 6.79
CA PHE A 77 4.63 -15.26 7.62
C PHE A 77 4.25 -14.40 8.83
N ASP A 78 2.97 -14.36 9.19
CA ASP A 78 2.54 -13.62 10.37
C ASP A 78 3.30 -14.09 11.61
N ASP A 79 3.78 -13.12 12.38
CA ASP A 79 4.59 -13.32 13.60
C ASP A 79 5.85 -14.20 13.43
N LYS A 80 6.41 -14.26 12.22
CA LYS A 80 7.71 -14.89 11.97
C LYS A 80 8.81 -13.85 11.85
N ASP A 81 9.94 -14.07 12.53
CA ASP A 81 11.10 -13.17 12.48
C ASP A 81 11.82 -13.29 11.13
N ILE A 82 11.23 -12.70 10.09
CA ILE A 82 11.82 -12.56 8.76
C ILE A 82 12.19 -11.09 8.56
N ARG A 83 13.42 -10.85 8.11
CA ARG A 83 13.99 -9.51 7.94
C ARG A 83 13.97 -9.01 6.51
N SER A 84 13.89 -9.90 5.54
CA SER A 84 13.73 -9.60 4.12
C SER A 84 12.85 -10.66 3.47
N LEU A 85 11.99 -10.19 2.54
CA LEU A 85 11.26 -11.04 1.62
C LEU A 85 11.82 -10.95 0.19
N ASP A 86 13.10 -10.55 0.01
CA ASP A 86 13.78 -10.62 -1.27
C ASP A 86 13.78 -12.08 -1.75
N GLY A 87 13.31 -12.31 -2.97
CA GLY A 87 12.99 -13.66 -3.49
C GLY A 87 11.49 -13.93 -3.57
N ILE A 88 10.63 -13.05 -3.01
CA ILE A 88 9.17 -13.17 -3.12
C ILE A 88 8.70 -13.09 -4.58
N GLU A 89 9.45 -12.41 -5.44
CA GLU A 89 9.17 -12.26 -6.86
C GLU A 89 9.17 -13.59 -7.64
N TYR A 90 9.78 -14.64 -7.10
CA TYR A 90 9.76 -15.97 -7.73
C TYR A 90 8.41 -16.68 -7.56
N PHE A 91 7.59 -16.24 -6.62
CA PHE A 91 6.22 -16.75 -6.40
C PHE A 91 5.25 -16.09 -7.37
N THR A 92 5.38 -16.39 -8.66
CA THR A 92 4.63 -15.69 -9.74
C THR A 92 3.12 -15.90 -9.69
N GLY A 93 2.63 -16.96 -9.04
CA GLY A 93 1.20 -17.25 -8.85
C GLY A 93 0.62 -16.72 -7.54
N LEU A 94 1.41 -15.95 -6.75
CA LEU A 94 1.00 -15.52 -5.41
C LEU A 94 -0.19 -14.56 -5.47
N GLN A 95 -1.27 -14.90 -4.75
CA GLN A 95 -2.48 -14.10 -4.64
C GLN A 95 -2.66 -13.48 -3.25
N SER A 96 -2.11 -14.09 -2.22
CA SER A 96 -2.20 -13.58 -0.84
C SER A 96 -0.86 -13.68 -0.13
N LEU A 97 -0.42 -12.57 0.44
CA LEU A 97 0.77 -12.48 1.28
C LEU A 97 0.39 -11.91 2.64
N TYR A 98 0.68 -12.67 3.70
CA TYR A 98 0.53 -12.27 5.08
C TYR A 98 1.90 -12.27 5.74
N CYS A 99 2.32 -11.12 6.25
CA CYS A 99 3.58 -10.92 6.97
C CYS A 99 3.42 -9.86 8.07
N ASN A 100 2.26 -9.87 8.72
CA ASN A 100 1.98 -8.99 9.86
C ASN A 100 2.83 -9.39 11.07
N GLN A 101 3.13 -8.41 11.92
CA GLN A 101 3.92 -8.64 13.14
C GLN A 101 3.24 -7.97 14.33
N SER A 102 2.70 -8.76 15.25
CA SER A 102 1.99 -8.26 16.44
C SER A 102 2.92 -7.66 17.49
N ALA A 103 4.15 -8.11 17.58
CA ALA A 103 5.17 -7.66 18.53
C ALA A 103 6.20 -6.68 17.92
N GLY A 104 5.97 -6.22 16.69
CA GLY A 104 6.90 -5.39 15.92
C GLY A 104 7.91 -6.21 15.13
N GLY A 105 7.76 -6.15 13.80
CA GLY A 105 8.59 -6.89 12.84
C GLY A 105 9.89 -6.20 12.49
N ASN A 106 10.61 -6.81 11.57
CA ASN A 106 11.93 -6.36 11.13
C ASN A 106 12.02 -6.04 9.63
N LEU A 107 10.92 -6.19 8.86
CA LEU A 107 10.91 -5.79 7.47
C LEU A 107 11.04 -4.27 7.35
N VAL A 108 12.06 -3.81 6.61
CA VAL A 108 12.32 -2.39 6.33
C VAL A 108 11.88 -2.02 4.92
N ARG A 109 11.95 -2.97 3.99
CA ARG A 109 11.54 -2.81 2.60
C ARG A 109 10.75 -4.03 2.15
N LEU A 110 9.72 -3.78 1.34
CA LEU A 110 8.95 -4.83 0.67
C LEU A 110 8.62 -4.39 -0.76
N ASP A 111 9.06 -5.17 -1.74
CA ASP A 111 8.76 -4.96 -3.15
C ASP A 111 8.01 -6.19 -3.69
N VAL A 112 6.71 -6.01 -3.92
CA VAL A 112 5.83 -7.04 -4.49
C VAL A 112 5.38 -6.71 -5.91
N SER A 113 5.98 -5.71 -6.55
CA SER A 113 5.59 -5.24 -7.89
C SER A 113 5.66 -6.32 -8.98
N ARG A 114 6.38 -7.41 -8.74
CA ARG A 114 6.49 -8.56 -9.66
C ARG A 114 5.47 -9.68 -9.40
N ASN A 115 4.74 -9.61 -8.30
CA ASN A 115 3.70 -10.59 -7.96
C ASN A 115 2.36 -10.15 -8.57
N ALA A 116 2.25 -10.18 -9.92
CA ALA A 116 1.14 -9.60 -10.68
C ALA A 116 -0.24 -10.19 -10.35
N GLU A 117 -0.29 -11.39 -9.79
CA GLU A 117 -1.54 -12.05 -9.36
C GLU A 117 -1.98 -11.66 -7.94
N LEU A 118 -1.20 -10.81 -7.23
CA LEU A 118 -1.47 -10.47 -5.84
C LEU A 118 -2.79 -9.71 -5.71
N ARG A 119 -3.63 -10.17 -4.77
CA ARG A 119 -4.95 -9.63 -4.44
C ARG A 119 -5.03 -9.07 -3.03
N THR A 120 -4.29 -9.72 -2.11
CA THR A 120 -4.28 -9.36 -0.70
C THR A 120 -2.84 -9.25 -0.22
N LEU A 121 -2.50 -8.11 0.36
CA LEU A 121 -1.23 -7.86 1.02
C LEU A 121 -1.49 -7.39 2.45
N CYS A 122 -0.98 -8.12 3.43
CA CYS A 122 -1.01 -7.77 4.84
C CYS A 122 0.42 -7.76 5.38
N CYS A 123 0.94 -6.58 5.69
CA CYS A 123 2.31 -6.36 6.18
C CYS A 123 2.37 -5.39 7.36
N ALA A 124 1.29 -5.35 8.15
CA ALA A 124 1.19 -4.46 9.30
C ALA A 124 2.20 -4.80 10.41
N GLY A 125 2.54 -3.80 11.24
CA GLY A 125 3.35 -3.98 12.44
C GLY A 125 4.83 -4.24 12.16
N ASN A 126 5.35 -3.83 11.00
CA ASN A 126 6.76 -3.92 10.64
C ASN A 126 7.49 -2.55 10.81
N LYS A 127 8.64 -2.42 10.17
CA LYS A 127 9.44 -1.18 10.14
C LYS A 127 9.58 -0.66 8.71
N LEU A 128 8.60 -0.92 7.84
CA LEU A 128 8.69 -0.56 6.43
C LEU A 128 8.86 0.95 6.25
N GLU A 129 9.94 1.32 5.60
CA GLU A 129 10.23 2.65 5.08
C GLU A 129 9.88 2.75 3.58
N GLU A 130 9.90 1.59 2.90
CA GLU A 130 9.54 1.47 1.48
C GLU A 130 8.61 0.28 1.25
N LEU A 131 7.48 0.54 0.58
CA LEU A 131 6.53 -0.47 0.11
C LEU A 131 6.24 -0.21 -1.37
N VAL A 132 6.55 -1.18 -2.24
CA VAL A 132 6.35 -1.07 -3.69
C VAL A 132 5.25 -2.01 -4.11
N VAL A 133 4.11 -1.42 -4.51
CA VAL A 133 2.90 -2.12 -4.98
C VAL A 133 2.45 -1.66 -6.37
N ASP A 134 3.24 -0.80 -7.04
CA ASP A 134 2.92 -0.23 -8.35
C ASP A 134 2.60 -1.31 -9.38
N GLY A 135 1.52 -1.10 -10.13
CA GLY A 135 1.13 -1.94 -11.26
C GLY A 135 0.43 -3.26 -10.90
N LEU A 136 0.13 -3.49 -9.62
CA LEU A 136 -0.59 -4.69 -9.17
C LEU A 136 -2.10 -4.57 -9.43
N ARG A 137 -2.50 -4.74 -10.69
CA ARG A 137 -3.88 -4.49 -11.15
C ARG A 137 -4.94 -5.36 -10.50
N ASN A 138 -4.55 -6.47 -9.86
CA ASN A 138 -5.44 -7.38 -9.15
C ASN A 138 -5.52 -7.10 -7.65
N LEU A 139 -4.68 -6.16 -7.13
CA LEU A 139 -4.58 -5.89 -5.70
C LEU A 139 -5.83 -5.17 -5.20
N SER A 140 -6.60 -5.84 -4.36
CA SER A 140 -7.87 -5.35 -3.83
C SER A 140 -7.80 -4.93 -2.36
N ARG A 141 -6.84 -5.46 -1.60
CA ARG A 141 -6.64 -5.15 -0.19
C ARG A 141 -5.18 -4.94 0.13
N VAL A 142 -4.88 -3.82 0.78
CA VAL A 142 -3.56 -3.52 1.36
C VAL A 142 -3.74 -3.19 2.84
N ASP A 143 -3.02 -3.90 3.69
CA ASP A 143 -2.85 -3.56 5.09
C ASP A 143 -1.36 -3.36 5.36
N CYS A 144 -0.95 -2.12 5.48
CA CYS A 144 0.41 -1.69 5.81
C CYS A 144 0.43 -0.82 7.07
N ALA A 145 -0.55 -1.00 7.95
CA ALA A 145 -0.66 -0.26 9.19
C ALA A 145 0.56 -0.46 10.11
N ALA A 146 0.82 0.51 10.99
CA ALA A 146 1.90 0.46 11.98
C ALA A 146 3.27 0.14 11.35
N ASN A 147 3.70 1.00 10.44
CA ASN A 147 5.00 0.99 9.78
C ASN A 147 5.67 2.39 9.86
N ASN A 148 6.74 2.63 9.09
CA ASN A 148 7.45 3.89 9.03
C ASN A 148 7.33 4.58 7.67
N LEU A 149 6.28 4.29 6.89
CA LEU A 149 6.12 4.80 5.54
C LEU A 149 5.94 6.31 5.54
N GLU A 150 6.80 7.02 4.80
CA GLU A 150 6.65 8.45 4.51
C GLU A 150 5.92 8.70 3.19
N LYS A 151 5.92 7.70 2.29
CA LYS A 151 5.25 7.72 0.99
C LYS A 151 4.62 6.37 0.71
N LEU A 152 3.48 6.39 0.02
CA LEU A 152 2.83 5.20 -0.51
C LEU A 152 2.31 5.53 -1.91
N ASP A 153 2.91 4.90 -2.91
CA ASP A 153 2.49 5.03 -4.31
C ASP A 153 1.37 4.04 -4.60
N LEU A 154 0.21 4.55 -5.04
CA LEU A 154 -0.99 3.77 -5.31
C LEU A 154 -1.33 3.74 -6.81
N GLN A 155 -0.37 4.05 -7.68
CA GLN A 155 -0.58 4.07 -9.13
C GLN A 155 -0.91 2.68 -9.67
N ASN A 156 -1.79 2.66 -10.68
CA ASN A 156 -2.20 1.43 -11.38
C ASN A 156 -2.84 0.35 -10.48
N LEU A 157 -3.63 0.77 -9.47
CA LEU A 157 -4.38 -0.12 -8.57
C LEU A 157 -5.90 0.02 -8.75
N PRO A 158 -6.46 -0.25 -9.95
CA PRO A 158 -7.84 0.10 -10.28
C PRO A 158 -8.90 -0.65 -9.48
N VAL A 159 -8.55 -1.80 -8.89
CA VAL A 159 -9.48 -2.64 -8.10
C VAL A 159 -9.20 -2.59 -6.60
N LEU A 160 -8.34 -1.69 -6.15
CA LEU A 160 -8.08 -1.50 -4.72
C LEU A 160 -9.38 -1.03 -4.03
N THR A 161 -9.86 -1.81 -3.06
CA THR A 161 -11.10 -1.54 -2.34
C THR A 161 -10.87 -1.22 -0.87
N PHE A 162 -9.82 -1.76 -0.26
CA PHE A 162 -9.49 -1.58 1.16
C PHE A 162 -8.04 -1.18 1.33
N LEU A 163 -7.80 -0.02 1.94
CA LEU A 163 -6.49 0.48 2.29
C LEU A 163 -6.42 0.77 3.80
N LEU A 164 -5.58 0.03 4.52
CA LEU A 164 -5.27 0.26 5.93
C LEU A 164 -3.82 0.71 6.02
N CYS A 165 -3.60 2.00 6.26
CA CYS A 165 -2.28 2.61 6.33
C CYS A 165 -2.08 3.46 7.59
N ARG A 166 -2.93 3.26 8.61
CA ARG A 166 -2.84 3.98 9.90
C ARG A 166 -1.50 3.79 10.59
N ASN A 167 -1.15 4.71 11.48
CA ASN A 167 0.10 4.66 12.25
C ASN A 167 1.34 4.56 11.34
N ASN A 168 1.47 5.48 10.41
CA ASN A 168 2.62 5.69 9.54
C ASN A 168 3.09 7.15 9.62
N ARG A 169 3.92 7.58 8.65
CA ARG A 169 4.42 8.97 8.53
C ARG A 169 4.00 9.61 7.21
N LEU A 170 2.87 9.17 6.66
CA LEU A 170 2.38 9.65 5.37
C LEU A 170 1.94 11.12 5.49
N CYS A 171 2.36 11.94 4.54
CA CYS A 171 1.94 13.34 4.46
C CYS A 171 0.91 13.60 3.34
N ASN A 172 0.76 12.68 2.40
CA ASN A 172 -0.25 12.71 1.33
C ASN A 172 -0.58 11.31 0.83
N LEU A 173 -1.74 11.19 0.17
CA LEU A 173 -2.16 10.01 -0.60
C LEU A 173 -2.82 10.52 -1.89
N ASP A 174 -2.52 9.86 -3.02
CA ASP A 174 -3.12 10.14 -4.32
C ASP A 174 -3.99 8.96 -4.75
N PHE A 175 -5.29 9.23 -4.93
CA PHE A 175 -6.28 8.22 -5.33
C PHE A 175 -6.72 8.33 -6.78
N SER A 176 -6.04 9.11 -7.60
CA SER A 176 -6.40 9.34 -9.02
C SER A 176 -6.50 8.04 -9.83
N GLU A 177 -5.75 7.00 -9.45
CA GLU A 177 -5.74 5.70 -10.11
C GLU A 177 -6.31 4.55 -9.25
N THR A 178 -7.09 4.88 -8.21
CA THR A 178 -7.76 3.91 -7.34
C THR A 178 -9.27 4.14 -7.25
N PRO A 179 -10.00 4.20 -8.38
CA PRO A 179 -11.42 4.54 -8.39
C PRO A 179 -12.31 3.53 -7.64
N GLY A 180 -11.82 2.31 -7.44
CA GLY A 180 -12.53 1.24 -6.72
C GLY A 180 -12.47 1.33 -5.20
N LEU A 181 -11.77 2.33 -4.61
CA LEU A 181 -11.58 2.41 -3.17
C LEU A 181 -12.90 2.66 -2.44
N LYS A 182 -13.20 1.78 -1.47
CA LYS A 182 -14.44 1.82 -0.67
C LYS A 182 -14.19 2.17 0.79
N SER A 183 -13.00 1.84 1.28
CA SER A 183 -12.67 2.02 2.69
C SER A 183 -11.19 2.35 2.85
N ILE A 184 -10.92 3.39 3.62
CA ILE A 184 -9.57 3.80 4.00
C ILE A 184 -9.47 3.99 5.51
N ASP A 185 -8.39 3.46 6.09
CA ASP A 185 -7.94 3.83 7.43
C ASP A 185 -6.54 4.47 7.32
N CYS A 186 -6.51 5.78 7.39
CA CYS A 186 -5.28 6.59 7.36
C CYS A 186 -5.00 7.30 8.69
N ALA A 187 -5.63 6.86 9.78
CA ALA A 187 -5.48 7.45 11.10
C ALA A 187 -4.01 7.53 11.57
N ASN A 188 -3.70 8.51 12.40
CA ASN A 188 -2.37 8.72 12.97
C ASN A 188 -1.26 8.77 11.89
N ASN A 189 -1.38 9.73 10.99
CA ASN A 189 -0.39 10.11 9.99
C ASN A 189 -0.13 11.63 10.07
N GLY A 190 0.48 12.20 9.02
CA GLY A 190 0.69 13.63 8.88
C GLY A 190 -0.06 14.22 7.69
N ILE A 191 -1.22 13.63 7.31
CA ILE A 191 -1.96 13.99 6.11
C ILE A 191 -2.77 15.26 6.38
N SER A 192 -2.47 16.34 5.66
CA SER A 192 -3.19 17.61 5.79
C SER A 192 -4.36 17.76 4.80
N ALA A 193 -4.35 16.98 3.71
CA ALA A 193 -5.42 17.01 2.71
C ALA A 193 -5.61 15.63 2.09
N LEU A 194 -6.88 15.24 1.85
CA LEU A 194 -7.26 13.96 1.26
C LEU A 194 -8.32 14.21 0.19
N ASP A 195 -7.99 13.97 -1.07
CA ASP A 195 -8.95 14.07 -2.18
C ASP A 195 -9.50 12.68 -2.52
N VAL A 196 -10.76 12.42 -2.12
CA VAL A 196 -11.44 11.14 -2.40
C VAL A 196 -12.47 11.24 -3.53
N ARG A 197 -12.54 12.37 -4.24
CA ARG A 197 -13.45 12.55 -5.39
C ARG A 197 -13.26 11.49 -6.47
N PRO A 198 -12.04 10.99 -6.77
CA PRO A 198 -11.86 9.88 -7.70
C PRO A 198 -12.50 8.56 -7.25
N CYS A 199 -12.76 8.39 -5.95
CA CYS A 199 -13.27 7.15 -5.36
C CYS A 199 -14.80 7.21 -5.26
N GLY A 200 -15.51 7.00 -6.37
CA GLY A 200 -16.97 7.16 -6.45
C GLY A 200 -17.78 6.35 -5.43
N ASP A 201 -17.28 5.20 -5.02
CA ASP A 201 -17.95 4.26 -4.12
C ASP A 201 -17.38 4.28 -2.69
N ILE A 202 -16.65 5.34 -2.31
CA ILE A 202 -16.08 5.44 -0.95
C ILE A 202 -17.19 5.43 0.11
N THR A 203 -17.08 4.57 1.11
CA THR A 203 -18.09 4.40 2.17
C THR A 203 -17.58 4.69 3.56
N MET A 204 -16.27 4.54 3.80
CA MET A 204 -15.69 4.67 5.14
C MET A 204 -14.31 5.33 5.07
N ILE A 205 -14.10 6.33 5.92
CA ILE A 205 -12.82 7.04 6.09
C ILE A 205 -12.52 7.14 7.59
N TRP A 206 -11.44 6.48 8.05
CA TRP A 206 -10.87 6.67 9.39
C TRP A 206 -9.64 7.55 9.26
N CYS A 207 -9.63 8.71 9.90
CA CYS A 207 -8.59 9.73 9.73
C CYS A 207 -8.18 10.43 11.04
N GLU A 208 -8.52 9.87 12.20
CA GLU A 208 -8.13 10.42 13.50
C GLU A 208 -6.60 10.61 13.58
N GLY A 209 -6.15 11.61 14.33
CA GLY A 209 -4.73 11.90 14.51
C GLY A 209 -4.05 12.52 13.29
N ASN A 210 -4.82 13.13 12.36
CA ASN A 210 -4.34 13.96 11.25
C ASN A 210 -4.85 15.38 11.46
N ALA A 211 -4.16 16.16 12.26
CA ALA A 211 -4.60 17.47 12.73
C ALA A 211 -4.95 18.44 11.57
N GLY A 212 -6.14 19.04 11.61
CA GLY A 212 -6.61 20.01 10.64
C GLY A 212 -6.79 19.46 9.23
N MET A 213 -7.06 18.17 9.09
CA MET A 213 -7.19 17.50 7.79
C MET A 213 -8.36 18.06 6.98
N ARG A 214 -8.12 18.30 5.70
CA ARG A 214 -9.15 18.68 4.73
C ARG A 214 -9.50 17.49 3.84
N ILE A 215 -10.79 17.15 3.73
CA ILE A 215 -11.25 16.05 2.88
C ILE A 215 -12.10 16.61 1.75
N SER A 216 -11.64 16.40 0.50
CA SER A 216 -12.39 16.82 -0.70
C SER A 216 -13.27 15.68 -1.19
N LEU A 217 -14.58 15.96 -1.32
CA LEU A 217 -15.64 15.03 -1.69
C LEU A 217 -16.36 15.52 -2.95
N ASP A 218 -16.89 14.61 -3.76
CA ASP A 218 -18.00 14.91 -4.69
C ASP A 218 -19.32 14.92 -3.91
N TRP A 219 -20.27 15.81 -4.27
CA TRP A 219 -21.56 15.91 -3.60
C TRP A 219 -22.38 14.62 -3.53
N ARG A 220 -22.09 13.65 -4.42
CA ARG A 220 -22.69 12.31 -4.43
C ARG A 220 -22.11 11.37 -3.40
N GLN A 221 -20.94 11.69 -2.89
CA GLN A 221 -20.24 10.86 -1.92
C GLN A 221 -20.76 11.18 -0.50
N ALA A 222 -21.13 10.16 0.25
CA ALA A 222 -21.60 10.30 1.62
C ALA A 222 -20.93 9.25 2.51
N PRO A 223 -19.58 9.25 2.62
CA PRO A 223 -18.87 8.27 3.44
C PRO A 223 -19.12 8.51 4.92
N GLY A 224 -19.07 7.45 5.72
CA GLY A 224 -18.86 7.56 7.16
C GLY A 224 -17.43 8.04 7.41
N ILE A 225 -17.30 9.19 8.08
CA ILE A 225 -16.01 9.79 8.40
C ILE A 225 -15.80 9.72 9.91
N PHE A 226 -14.67 9.15 10.31
CA PHE A 226 -14.22 9.01 11.69
C PHE A 226 -12.89 9.75 11.82
N GLY A 227 -12.92 10.93 12.42
CA GLY A 227 -11.78 11.83 12.52
C GLY A 227 -11.86 12.72 13.75
N ASP A 228 -10.87 13.59 13.90
CA ASP A 228 -10.81 14.60 14.96
C ASP A 228 -11.81 15.74 14.68
N ASP A 229 -12.12 16.53 15.71
CA ASP A 229 -13.11 17.63 15.63
C ASP A 229 -12.70 18.76 14.67
N ASP A 230 -11.44 18.81 14.26
CA ASP A 230 -10.87 19.82 13.36
C ASP A 230 -10.80 19.38 11.88
N VAL A 231 -11.40 18.24 11.52
CA VAL A 231 -11.50 17.80 10.13
C VAL A 231 -12.45 18.70 9.35
N VAL A 232 -11.96 19.24 8.23
CA VAL A 232 -12.71 20.13 7.34
C VAL A 232 -13.15 19.38 6.10
N LEU A 233 -14.46 19.42 5.77
CA LEU A 233 -15.01 18.82 4.55
C LEU A 233 -15.15 19.87 3.45
N GLU A 234 -14.57 19.58 2.27
CA GLU A 234 -14.70 20.38 1.06
C GLU A 234 -15.51 19.58 0.03
N VAL A 235 -16.74 19.99 -0.24
CA VAL A 235 -17.63 19.27 -1.16
C VAL A 235 -17.69 20.01 -2.49
N ALA A 236 -17.31 19.33 -3.59
CA ALA A 236 -17.38 19.85 -4.95
C ALA A 236 -18.60 19.31 -5.67
N GLY A 237 -19.28 20.14 -6.51
CA GLY A 237 -20.30 19.58 -7.41
C GLY A 237 -21.49 20.43 -7.82
N ASP A 238 -21.65 21.63 -7.31
CA ASP A 238 -22.56 22.61 -7.91
C ASP A 238 -21.98 24.01 -7.71
N GLU A 239 -21.88 24.81 -8.77
CA GLU A 239 -21.28 26.15 -8.74
C GLU A 239 -22.01 27.12 -7.78
N ASN A 240 -23.16 26.70 -7.24
CA ASN A 240 -23.96 27.46 -6.27
C ASN A 240 -23.81 26.99 -4.83
N LEU A 241 -22.98 25.98 -4.55
CA LEU A 241 -22.79 25.40 -3.22
C LEU A 241 -21.54 25.95 -2.55
N VAL A 242 -21.68 27.02 -1.79
CA VAL A 242 -20.65 27.49 -0.85
C VAL A 242 -20.90 26.80 0.48
N PHE A 243 -20.07 25.82 0.82
CA PHE A 243 -20.11 25.19 2.14
C PHE A 243 -19.33 26.03 3.15
N ALA A 244 -19.98 26.37 4.23
CA ALA A 244 -19.31 26.82 5.44
C ALA A 244 -18.83 25.59 6.22
N ASP A 245 -17.69 25.72 6.87
CA ASP A 245 -16.99 24.72 7.69
C ASP A 245 -17.94 23.72 8.37
N ALA A 246 -17.93 22.48 7.93
CA ALA A 246 -18.57 21.38 8.62
C ALA A 246 -17.52 20.75 9.54
N ALA A 247 -17.67 20.89 10.83
CA ALA A 247 -16.80 20.25 11.81
C ALA A 247 -17.33 18.85 12.16
N VAL A 248 -16.45 17.88 12.27
CA VAL A 248 -16.75 16.53 12.75
C VAL A 248 -16.43 16.49 14.25
N ALA A 249 -17.45 16.30 15.07
CA ALA A 249 -17.29 16.14 16.51
C ALA A 249 -17.78 14.75 16.93
N GLY A 250 -16.89 13.94 17.48
CA GLY A 250 -17.26 12.67 18.11
C GLY A 250 -18.00 11.69 17.19
N GLY A 251 -17.63 11.60 15.90
CA GLY A 251 -18.26 10.70 14.92
C GLY A 251 -19.58 11.20 14.33
N VAL A 252 -19.95 12.45 14.58
CA VAL A 252 -21.18 13.06 14.05
C VAL A 252 -20.85 14.38 13.37
N VAL A 253 -21.27 14.55 12.11
CA VAL A 253 -21.20 15.82 11.40
C VAL A 253 -22.06 16.86 12.10
N GLN A 254 -21.47 17.87 12.75
CA GLN A 254 -22.20 19.00 13.32
C GLN A 254 -22.48 20.07 12.27
N ARG A 255 -23.69 20.60 12.30
CA ARG A 255 -24.28 21.57 11.35
C ARG A 255 -23.49 22.86 11.27
N GLY A 256 -22.90 23.17 10.13
CA GLY A 256 -22.76 24.57 9.68
C GLY A 256 -24.12 25.13 9.21
N VAL A 257 -24.36 26.39 9.43
CA VAL A 257 -25.62 27.05 9.07
C VAL A 257 -25.79 27.11 7.55
N LEU A 258 -26.83 26.44 7.06
CA LEU A 258 -27.18 26.36 5.63
C LEU A 258 -27.96 27.60 5.21
N ARG A 259 -27.64 28.16 4.04
CA ARG A 259 -28.52 29.06 3.31
C ARG A 259 -29.16 28.21 2.19
N ASP A 260 -30.52 28.07 2.30
CA ASP A 260 -31.46 27.48 1.36
C ASP A 260 -31.79 25.98 1.49
N ASP A 261 -33.09 25.67 1.25
CA ASP A 261 -33.78 24.43 1.60
C ASP A 261 -33.27 23.14 0.89
N LEU A 262 -32.53 23.24 -0.22
CA LEU A 262 -32.00 22.09 -0.94
C LEU A 262 -30.79 21.43 -0.21
N HIS A 263 -30.06 22.22 0.55
CA HIS A 263 -28.90 21.82 1.33
C HIS A 263 -29.26 20.99 2.55
N ALA A 264 -30.43 21.23 3.13
CA ALA A 264 -30.96 20.44 4.24
C ALA A 264 -31.21 18.98 3.83
N ALA A 265 -31.56 18.73 2.57
CA ALA A 265 -31.82 17.37 2.07
C ALA A 265 -30.56 16.54 1.90
N VAL A 266 -29.44 17.14 1.46
CA VAL A 266 -28.15 16.43 1.28
C VAL A 266 -27.52 16.09 2.64
N LEU A 267 -27.50 17.07 3.56
CA LEU A 267 -27.03 16.83 4.93
C LEU A 267 -27.93 15.88 5.71
N LEU A 268 -29.26 15.95 5.51
CA LEU A 268 -30.20 14.99 6.10
C LEU A 268 -29.97 13.58 5.56
N HIS A 269 -29.63 13.44 4.27
CA HIS A 269 -29.30 12.14 3.69
C HIS A 269 -27.96 11.59 4.23
N MET A 270 -26.93 12.44 4.39
CA MET A 270 -25.67 12.10 5.04
C MET A 270 -25.90 11.65 6.50
N VAL A 271 -26.65 12.43 7.29
CA VAL A 271 -26.95 12.14 8.68
C VAL A 271 -27.80 10.86 8.84
N LEU A 272 -28.78 10.64 7.94
CA LEU A 272 -29.62 9.45 7.96
C LEU A 272 -28.87 8.19 7.51
N SER A 273 -27.87 8.33 6.66
CA SER A 273 -26.99 7.20 6.26
C SER A 273 -26.10 6.77 7.43
N LEU A 274 -25.60 7.73 8.22
CA LEU A 274 -24.81 7.48 9.43
C LEU A 274 -25.62 6.80 10.54
N GLN A 275 -26.91 7.12 10.67
CA GLN A 275 -27.80 6.49 11.67
C GLN A 275 -28.24 5.07 11.31
N ARG A 276 -28.16 4.65 10.04
CA ARG A 276 -28.51 3.30 9.59
C ARG A 276 -27.36 2.30 9.67
N GLY A 277 -26.12 2.75 9.85
CA GLY A 277 -24.94 1.91 10.02
C GLY A 277 -24.61 1.51 11.46
N GLY A 278 -25.42 1.92 12.43
CA GLY A 278 -25.22 1.63 13.85
C GLY A 278 -26.19 0.55 14.35
N VAL A 279 -25.97 -0.72 14.00
CA VAL A 279 -26.41 -1.91 14.74
C VAL A 279 -25.34 -2.98 14.61
#